data_445243a264ff662c28e3c8e3a5ab87ed
#
_entry.id   445243a264ff662c28e3c8e3a5ab87ed
#
_cell.length_a   1.000
_cell.length_b   1.000
_cell.length_c   1.000
_cell.angle_alpha   90.00
_cell.angle_beta   90.00
_cell.angle_gamma   90.00
#
_symmetry.space_group_name_H-M   'P 1'
#
loop_
_entity.id
_entity.type
_entity.pdbx_description
1 polymer ?
#
loop_
_entity_poly.entity_id
_entity_poly.type
_entity_poly.pdbx_seq_one_letter_code
_entity_poly.pdbx_strand_id
1 'polypeptide(L)' 'MATGSFQIHTEERGPHWIGWVSRDASGKPDRSVILIAANREEAEARARRWAERIDIDT' A
#
# COMPACT_ATOMS: atom_id res chain seq x y z
N MET A 1 10.64 -16.82 -8.29
CA MET A 1 10.69 -16.17 -7.92
C MET A 1 10.07 -15.11 -7.68
N ALA A 2 9.33 -14.83 -7.27
CA ALA A 2 8.61 -13.71 -7.15
C ALA A 2 8.96 -12.98 -5.98
N THR A 3 10.07 -12.50 -6.02
CA THR A 3 10.47 -11.64 -4.97
C THR A 3 9.62 -10.43 -5.05
N GLY A 4 9.43 -9.76 -4.00
CA GLY A 4 8.65 -8.56 -3.99
C GLY A 4 7.17 -8.78 -4.16
N SER A 5 6.73 -9.96 -3.80
CA SER A 5 5.32 -10.25 -3.86
C SER A 5 4.61 -9.48 -2.76
N PHE A 6 3.80 -8.52 -3.15
CA PHE A 6 3.04 -7.74 -2.19
C PHE A 6 1.69 -7.38 -2.80
N GLN A 7 0.77 -6.98 -1.95
CA GLN A 7 -0.56 -6.59 -2.38
C GLN A 7 -0.83 -5.16 -1.98
N ILE A 8 -1.51 -4.43 -2.85
CA ILE A 8 -1.89 -3.05 -2.59
C ILE A 8 -3.37 -3.02 -2.26
N HIS A 9 -3.70 -2.36 -1.17
CA HIS A 9 -5.07 -2.24 -0.71
C HIS A 9 -5.47 -0.78 -0.64
N THR A 10 -6.72 -0.49 -0.96
CA THR A 10 -7.25 0.85 -0.84
C THR A 10 -8.62 0.78 -0.19
N GLU A 11 -8.98 1.84 0.52
CA GLU A 11 -10.27 1.89 1.19
C GLU A 11 -10.74 3.32 1.30
N GLU A 12 -12.02 3.54 1.09
CA GLU A 12 -12.60 4.86 1.23
C GLU A 12 -12.87 5.16 2.70
N ARG A 13 -12.42 6.33 3.15
CA ARG A 13 -12.63 6.76 4.53
C ARG A 13 -13.14 8.19 4.54
N GLY A 14 -14.46 8.36 4.55
CA GLY A 14 -15.07 9.68 4.52
C GLY A 14 -14.64 10.43 3.27
N PRO A 15 -14.12 11.65 3.42
CA PRO A 15 -13.69 12.43 2.25
C PRO A 15 -12.32 12.04 1.72
N HIS A 16 -11.67 11.06 2.35
CA HIS A 16 -10.33 10.65 1.95
C HIS A 16 -10.29 9.18 1.60
N TRP A 17 -9.23 8.80 0.92
CA TRP A 17 -8.93 7.39 0.66
C TRP A 17 -7.64 7.04 1.35
N ILE A 18 -7.54 5.79 1.78
CA ILE A 18 -6.29 5.30 2.35
C ILE A 18 -5.80 4.13 1.53
N GLY A 19 -4.48 3.96 1.51
CA GLY A 19 -3.87 2.84 0.83
C GLY A 19 -2.77 2.26 1.69
N TRP A 20 -2.54 0.96 1.56
CA TRP A 20 -1.45 0.32 2.28
C TRP A 20 -0.96 -0.88 1.49
N VAL A 21 0.23 -1.34 1.87
CA VAL A 21 0.86 -2.49 1.24
C VAL A 21 0.89 -3.64 2.24
N SER A 22 0.54 -4.81 1.77
CA SER A 22 0.57 -6.02 2.58
C SER A 22 1.55 -6.99 1.96
N ARG A 23 2.38 -7.61 2.78
CA ARG A 23 3.36 -8.57 2.28
C ARG A 23 2.90 -10.01 2.38
N ASP A 24 1.84 -10.25 3.12
CA ASP A 24 1.34 -11.60 3.28
C ASP A 24 -0.18 -11.64 3.07
N ALA A 25 -0.75 -12.77 3.27
CA ALA A 25 -2.16 -12.96 3.03
C ALA A 25 -3.06 -12.38 4.12
N SER A 26 -2.47 -11.84 5.18
CA SER A 26 -3.27 -11.32 6.27
C SER A 26 -3.96 -10.01 5.92
N GLY A 27 -3.43 -9.29 4.93
CA GLY A 27 -3.98 -8.01 4.55
C GLY A 27 -3.63 -6.87 5.49
N LYS A 28 -2.75 -7.11 6.45
CA LYS A 28 -2.35 -6.07 7.38
C LYS A 28 -1.30 -5.16 6.75
N PRO A 29 -1.32 -3.86 7.08
CA PRO A 29 -0.33 -2.95 6.54
C PRO A 29 1.08 -3.34 6.94
N ASP A 30 1.99 -3.30 5.99
CA ASP A 30 3.39 -3.56 6.26
C ASP A 30 3.92 -2.44 7.13
N ARG A 31 4.59 -2.80 8.24
CA ARG A 31 5.14 -1.82 9.18
C ARG A 31 4.10 -0.83 9.69
N SER A 32 2.83 -1.22 9.64
CA SER A 32 1.73 -0.38 10.11
C SER A 32 1.62 0.96 9.38
N VAL A 33 2.12 1.03 8.16
CA VAL A 33 2.07 2.27 7.39
C VAL A 33 0.79 2.34 6.57
N ILE A 34 0.05 3.42 6.76
CA ILE A 34 -1.15 3.69 6.00
C ILE A 34 -0.98 5.04 5.33
N LEU A 35 -1.22 5.09 4.03
CA LEU A 35 -1.02 6.30 3.24
C LEU A 35 -2.37 6.93 2.95
N ILE A 36 -2.43 8.24 3.05
CA ILE A 36 -3.68 8.98 2.85
C ILE A 36 -3.63 9.69 1.50
N ALA A 37 -4.75 9.66 0.79
CA ALA A 37 -4.85 10.26 -0.53
C ALA A 37 -6.22 10.88 -0.73
N ALA A 38 -6.37 11.62 -1.78
CA ALA A 38 -7.61 12.31 -2.09
C ALA A 38 -8.61 11.40 -2.81
N ASN A 39 -8.12 10.40 -3.51
CA ASN A 39 -8.98 9.49 -4.25
C ASN A 39 -8.33 8.13 -4.35
N ARG A 40 -9.07 7.18 -4.92
CA ARG A 40 -8.60 5.81 -5.01
C ARG A 40 -7.34 5.66 -5.86
N GLU A 41 -7.30 6.32 -7.00
CA GLU A 41 -6.15 6.24 -7.89
C GLU A 41 -4.89 6.74 -7.21
N GLU A 42 -5.02 7.83 -6.49
CA GLU A 42 -3.88 8.40 -5.77
C GLU A 42 -3.44 7.49 -4.64
N ALA A 43 -4.41 6.91 -3.92
CA ALA A 43 -4.09 5.99 -2.84
C ALA A 43 -3.32 4.79 -3.37
N GLU A 44 -3.76 4.27 -4.51
CA GLU A 44 -3.09 3.13 -5.13
C GLU A 44 -1.69 3.50 -5.59
N ALA A 45 -1.53 4.66 -6.19
CA ALA A 45 -0.23 5.11 -6.65
C ALA A 45 0.74 5.31 -5.50
N ARG A 46 0.26 5.89 -4.41
CA ARG A 46 1.11 6.09 -3.22
C ARG A 46 1.52 4.77 -2.60
N ALA A 47 0.60 3.83 -2.52
CA ALA A 47 0.90 2.52 -1.96
C ALA A 47 1.91 1.78 -2.85
N ARG A 48 1.75 1.88 -4.16
CA ARG A 48 2.68 1.25 -5.08
C ARG A 48 4.08 1.84 -4.95
N ARG A 49 4.18 3.13 -4.82
CA ARG A 49 5.46 3.79 -4.63
C ARG A 49 6.11 3.36 -3.32
N TRP A 50 5.31 3.22 -2.28
CA TRP A 50 5.81 2.73 -1.00
C TRP A 50 6.35 1.32 -1.13
N ALA A 51 5.63 0.46 -1.85
CA ALA A 51 6.05 -0.91 -2.07
C ALA A 51 7.38 -0.97 -2.81
N GLU A 52 7.55 -0.11 -3.80
CA GLU A 52 8.79 -0.05 -4.55
C GLU A 52 9.97 0.35 -3.68
N ARG A 53 9.73 1.27 -2.76
CA ARG A 53 10.78 1.69 -1.84
C ARG A 53 11.19 0.57 -0.89
N ILE A 54 10.20 -0.15 -0.38
CA ILE A 54 10.49 -1.28 0.50
C ILE A 54 11.34 -2.31 -0.22
N ASP A 55 11.01 -2.56 -1.47
CA ASP A 55 11.71 -3.56 -2.26
C ASP A 55 13.16 -3.17 -2.50
N ILE A 56 13.40 -1.89 -2.72
CA ILE A 56 14.75 -1.39 -2.95
C ILE A 56 15.59 -1.48 -1.68
N ASP A 57 14.97 -1.22 -0.54
CA ASP A 57 15.67 -1.19 0.73
C ASP A 57 16.04 -2.55 1.28
N THR A 58 15.54 -3.60 0.68
CA THR A 58 15.93 -4.95 1.11
C THR A 58 17.03 -5.52 0.23
#